data_c5c852748a97ba15d08545e8e5594417
#
_entry.id   c5c852748a97ba15d08545e8e5594417
#
_cell.length_a   1.000
_cell.length_b   1.000
_cell.length_c   1.000
_cell.angle_alpha   90.00
_cell.angle_beta   90.00
_cell.angle_gamma   90.00
#
_symmetry.space_group_name_H-M   'P 1'
#
loop_
_entity.id
_entity.type
_entity.pdbx_description
1 polymer ?
#
loop_
_entity_poly.entity_id
_entity_poly.type
_entity_poly.pdbx_seq_one_letter_code
_entity_poly.pdbx_strand_id
1 'polypeptide(L)'
;MIATTSLPQLPEKTCTGCGGCTNACPKDAIFFAPDAEGFQHPVVQAAQCIGCKKCEQICPVLHWESSNIAKPDLYAVRGADDIRANSSSGGVFSLAAEEVFARKGVVAVSYTHLTLP
;
A
#
# COMPACT_ATOMS: atom_id res chain seq x y z
N MET A 1 -37.91 10.44 5.83
CA MET A 1 -37.06 10.85 4.70
C MET A 1 -35.81 9.97 4.75
N ILE A 2 -35.72 8.98 3.88
CA ILE A 2 -34.52 8.14 3.77
C ILE A 2 -33.50 9.00 3.05
N ALA A 3 -32.48 9.46 3.77
CA ALA A 3 -31.35 10.15 3.16
C ALA A 3 -30.75 9.18 2.13
N THR A 4 -30.79 9.55 0.87
CA THR A 4 -30.14 8.80 -0.20
C THR A 4 -28.64 8.92 0.02
N THR A 5 -28.09 8.00 0.81
CA THR A 5 -26.66 7.93 1.07
C THR A 5 -25.99 7.55 -0.25
N SER A 6 -25.29 8.49 -0.86
CA SER A 6 -24.52 8.19 -2.08
C SER A 6 -23.39 7.23 -1.72
N LEU A 7 -23.34 6.07 -2.38
CA LEU A 7 -22.25 5.12 -2.24
C LEU A 7 -20.93 5.74 -2.67
N PRO A 8 -19.81 5.36 -2.05
CA PRO A 8 -18.50 5.83 -2.44
C PRO A 8 -18.15 5.32 -3.85
N GLN A 9 -17.46 6.16 -4.61
CA GLN A 9 -16.95 5.83 -5.93
C GLN A 9 -15.49 5.38 -5.81
N LEU A 10 -15.30 4.08 -5.67
CA LEU A 10 -13.95 3.50 -5.64
C LEU A 10 -13.51 3.12 -7.08
N PRO A 11 -12.21 3.19 -7.38
CA PRO A 11 -11.72 2.87 -8.72
C PRO A 11 -11.78 1.37 -8.98
N GLU A 12 -12.60 0.93 -9.93
CA GLU A 12 -12.69 -0.49 -10.31
C GLU A 12 -11.49 -0.91 -11.18
N LYS A 13 -11.25 -0.19 -12.27
CA LYS A 13 -10.24 -0.57 -13.28
C LYS A 13 -8.80 -0.25 -12.91
N THR A 14 -8.59 0.71 -12.03
CA THR A 14 -7.25 1.19 -11.63
C THR A 14 -6.92 0.85 -10.18
N CYS A 15 -7.77 0.07 -9.52
CA CYS A 15 -7.56 -0.34 -8.14
C CYS A 15 -6.27 -1.16 -8.00
N THR A 16 -5.41 -0.77 -7.06
CA THR A 16 -4.15 -1.47 -6.77
C THR A 16 -4.29 -2.58 -5.72
N GLY A 17 -5.49 -2.84 -5.22
CA GLY A 17 -5.73 -3.86 -4.20
C GLY A 17 -5.11 -3.58 -2.83
N CYS A 18 -4.75 -2.33 -2.53
CA CYS A 18 -3.97 -1.99 -1.32
C CYS A 18 -4.70 -2.19 0.03
N GLY A 19 -6.03 -2.39 0.04
CA GLY A 19 -6.84 -2.61 1.25
C GLY A 19 -7.09 -1.37 2.10
N GLY A 20 -6.61 -0.19 1.73
CA GLY A 20 -6.79 1.05 2.50
C GLY A 20 -8.25 1.38 2.78
N CYS A 21 -9.13 1.20 1.81
CA CYS A 21 -10.56 1.47 1.92
C CYS A 21 -11.29 0.55 2.92
N THR A 22 -10.92 -0.73 2.99
CA THR A 22 -11.50 -1.68 3.96
C THR A 22 -11.08 -1.34 5.36
N ASN A 23 -9.79 -1.08 5.58
CA ASN A 23 -9.26 -0.69 6.89
C ASN A 23 -9.79 0.66 7.40
N ALA A 24 -10.10 1.58 6.49
CA ALA A 24 -10.65 2.89 6.85
C ALA A 24 -12.15 2.88 7.13
N CYS A 25 -12.86 1.79 6.79
CA CYS A 25 -14.31 1.73 6.91
C CYS A 25 -14.75 1.48 8.36
N PRO A 26 -15.41 2.44 9.05
CA PRO A 26 -15.82 2.27 10.44
C PRO A 26 -17.02 1.33 10.62
N LYS A 27 -17.59 0.83 9.52
CA LYS A 27 -18.75 -0.06 9.50
C LYS A 27 -18.48 -1.40 8.84
N ASP A 28 -17.21 -1.67 8.51
CA ASP A 28 -16.80 -2.90 7.81
C ASP A 28 -17.66 -3.18 6.55
N ALA A 29 -18.13 -2.10 5.91
CA ALA A 29 -19.03 -2.17 4.77
C ALA A 29 -18.32 -2.43 3.43
N ILE A 30 -17.02 -2.68 3.44
CA ILE A 30 -16.22 -2.90 2.25
C ILE A 30 -15.44 -4.21 2.39
N PHE A 31 -15.59 -5.08 1.40
CA PHE A 31 -14.84 -6.32 1.28
C PHE A 31 -14.23 -6.42 -0.12
N PHE A 32 -13.28 -7.32 -0.30
CA PHE A 32 -12.70 -7.59 -1.61
C PHE A 32 -13.35 -8.80 -2.25
N ALA A 33 -13.65 -8.68 -3.54
CA ALA A 33 -14.11 -9.78 -4.36
C ALA A 33 -13.27 -9.86 -5.65
N PRO A 34 -13.00 -11.07 -6.15
CA PRO A 34 -12.27 -11.25 -7.40
C PRO A 34 -13.15 -10.87 -8.59
N ASP A 35 -12.54 -10.26 -9.60
CA ASP A 35 -13.13 -10.09 -10.92
C ASP A 35 -12.98 -11.38 -11.78
N ALA A 36 -13.36 -11.30 -13.05
CA ALA A 36 -13.29 -12.43 -13.98
C ALA A 36 -11.83 -12.89 -14.24
N GLU A 37 -10.85 -12.06 -14.02
CA GLU A 37 -9.41 -12.34 -14.18
C GLU A 37 -8.75 -12.75 -12.85
N GLY A 38 -9.47 -12.69 -11.73
CA GLY A 38 -9.00 -13.05 -10.40
C GLY A 38 -8.41 -11.89 -9.60
N PHE A 39 -8.41 -10.66 -10.12
CA PHE A 39 -7.95 -9.50 -9.37
C PHE A 39 -8.97 -9.09 -8.32
N GLN A 40 -8.46 -8.75 -7.13
CA GLN A 40 -9.29 -8.37 -6.00
C GLN A 40 -9.69 -6.90 -6.07
N HIS A 41 -11.00 -6.65 -6.11
CA HIS A 41 -11.56 -5.30 -6.13
C HIS A 41 -12.47 -5.03 -4.92
N PRO A 42 -12.53 -3.78 -4.43
CA PRO A 42 -13.38 -3.44 -3.30
C PRO A 42 -14.86 -3.41 -3.71
N VAL A 43 -15.69 -4.11 -2.95
CA VAL A 43 -17.14 -4.13 -3.10
C VAL A 43 -17.77 -3.49 -1.87
N VAL A 44 -18.68 -2.55 -2.09
CA VAL A 44 -19.36 -1.81 -1.01
C VAL A 44 -20.72 -2.42 -0.73
N GLN A 45 -20.95 -2.84 0.52
CA GLN A 45 -22.26 -3.28 1.00
C GLN A 45 -23.13 -2.06 1.32
N ALA A 46 -24.07 -1.77 0.42
CA ALA A 46 -24.95 -0.60 0.53
C ALA A 46 -25.76 -0.57 1.84
N ALA A 47 -26.16 -1.75 2.34
CA ALA A 47 -26.94 -1.85 3.58
C ALA A 47 -26.18 -1.43 4.84
N GLN A 48 -24.85 -1.56 4.82
CA GLN A 48 -23.97 -1.20 5.96
C GLN A 48 -23.30 0.16 5.78
N CYS A 49 -23.25 0.66 4.53
CA CYS A 49 -22.58 1.90 4.20
C CYS A 49 -23.33 3.11 4.73
N ILE A 50 -22.66 3.94 5.54
CA ILE A 50 -23.20 5.20 6.06
C ILE A 50 -22.83 6.41 5.21
N GLY A 51 -22.15 6.25 4.05
CA GLY A 51 -21.79 7.33 3.14
C GLY A 51 -20.75 8.32 3.68
N CYS A 52 -19.94 7.93 4.65
CA CYS A 52 -18.95 8.83 5.27
C CYS A 52 -17.75 9.17 4.37
N LYS A 53 -17.57 8.47 3.25
CA LYS A 53 -16.54 8.69 2.22
C LYS A 53 -15.07 8.59 2.69
N LYS A 54 -14.81 8.09 3.89
CA LYS A 54 -13.42 7.87 4.37
C LYS A 54 -12.60 6.98 3.43
N CYS A 55 -13.25 5.98 2.82
CA CYS A 55 -12.63 5.09 1.84
C CYS A 55 -12.17 5.80 0.56
N GLU A 56 -12.91 6.82 0.10
CA GLU A 56 -12.48 7.67 -1.00
C GLU A 56 -11.28 8.53 -0.60
N GLN A 57 -11.35 9.14 0.59
CA GLN A 57 -10.30 10.04 1.09
C GLN A 57 -8.94 9.37 1.26
N ILE A 58 -8.92 8.08 1.67
CA ILE A 58 -7.68 7.33 1.87
C ILE A 58 -7.15 6.67 0.59
N CYS A 59 -7.94 6.66 -0.48
CA CYS A 59 -7.58 5.92 -1.69
C CYS A 59 -6.41 6.59 -2.42
N PRO A 60 -5.24 5.95 -2.52
CA PRO A 60 -4.08 6.54 -3.19
C PRO A 60 -4.31 6.74 -4.70
N VAL A 61 -5.20 5.95 -5.30
CA VAL A 61 -5.51 6.06 -6.72
C VAL A 61 -6.38 7.27 -7.03
N LEU A 62 -7.34 7.60 -6.14
CA LEU A 62 -8.22 8.76 -6.31
C LEU A 62 -7.49 10.09 -6.01
N HIS A 63 -6.44 10.03 -5.19
CA HIS A 63 -5.65 11.19 -4.79
C HIS A 63 -4.22 11.14 -5.34
N TRP A 64 -4.03 10.41 -6.45
CA TRP A 64 -2.74 10.37 -7.10
C TRP A 64 -2.38 11.75 -7.66
N GLU A 65 -1.48 12.41 -7.00
CA GLU A 65 -0.79 13.57 -7.54
C GLU A 65 0.52 13.10 -8.14
N SER A 66 0.71 13.33 -9.43
CA SER A 66 2.02 13.19 -10.05
C SER A 66 2.95 14.15 -9.33
N SER A 67 3.70 13.64 -8.35
CA SER A 67 4.78 14.41 -7.78
C SER A 67 5.72 14.73 -8.94
N ASN A 68 5.93 16.02 -9.25
CA ASN A 68 7.03 16.48 -10.07
C ASN A 68 8.33 16.19 -9.31
N ILE A 69 8.69 14.90 -9.26
CA ILE A 69 10.02 14.51 -8.82
C ILE A 69 10.94 15.07 -9.88
N ALA A 70 11.59 16.18 -9.57
CA ALA A 70 12.74 16.65 -10.31
C ALA A 70 13.63 15.43 -10.59
N LYS A 71 14.26 15.36 -11.75
CA LYS A 71 15.09 14.22 -12.16
C LYS A 71 15.77 13.58 -10.94
N PRO A 72 15.46 12.32 -10.60
CA PRO A 72 16.06 11.70 -9.44
C PRO A 72 17.56 11.61 -9.64
N ASP A 73 18.34 11.94 -8.62
CA ASP A 73 19.76 11.64 -8.61
C ASP A 73 19.94 10.12 -8.53
N LEU A 74 20.70 9.56 -9.46
CA LEU A 74 20.96 8.12 -9.53
C LEU A 74 22.36 7.85 -8.99
N TYR A 75 22.45 6.95 -8.04
CA TYR A 75 23.71 6.51 -7.43
C TYR A 75 23.90 5.00 -7.61
N ALA A 76 25.09 4.59 -8.01
CA ALA A 76 25.50 3.20 -7.91
C ALA A 76 26.25 3.03 -6.57
N VAL A 77 25.65 2.28 -5.65
CA VAL A 77 26.22 2.10 -4.30
C VAL A 77 26.35 0.62 -3.95
N ARG A 78 27.36 0.32 -3.14
CA ARG A 78 27.55 -0.98 -2.50
C ARG A 78 28.06 -0.80 -1.07
N GLY A 79 27.74 -1.78 -0.21
CA GLY A 79 28.32 -1.88 1.12
C GLY A 79 29.79 -2.31 1.08
N ALA A 80 30.49 -2.19 2.21
CA ALA A 80 31.80 -2.77 2.42
C ALA A 80 31.78 -4.29 2.19
N ASP A 81 32.93 -4.90 1.91
CA ASP A 81 33.00 -6.27 1.46
C ASP A 81 32.48 -7.29 2.50
N ASP A 82 32.64 -7.03 3.77
CA ASP A 82 32.12 -7.81 4.89
C ASP A 82 30.57 -7.79 4.95
N ILE A 83 29.96 -6.62 4.78
CA ILE A 83 28.50 -6.46 4.71
C ILE A 83 27.94 -7.13 3.44
N ARG A 84 28.63 -6.92 2.34
CA ARG A 84 28.22 -7.48 1.04
C ARG A 84 28.32 -9.00 1.02
N ALA A 85 29.32 -9.60 1.65
CA ALA A 85 29.48 -11.06 1.74
C ALA A 85 28.30 -11.75 2.45
N ASN A 86 27.65 -11.05 3.36
CA ASN A 86 26.48 -11.52 4.12
C ASN A 86 25.14 -11.00 3.57
N SER A 87 25.12 -10.44 2.36
CA SER A 87 23.94 -9.85 1.74
C SER A 87 23.62 -10.52 0.41
N SER A 88 22.36 -10.57 0.03
CA SER A 88 21.91 -11.11 -1.26
C SER A 88 22.22 -10.21 -2.46
N SER A 89 22.61 -8.96 -2.22
CA SER A 89 22.91 -7.95 -3.25
C SER A 89 24.07 -7.05 -2.79
N GLY A 90 24.02 -5.76 -3.08
CA GLY A 90 25.07 -4.79 -2.73
C GLY A 90 25.18 -4.42 -1.24
N GLY A 91 24.33 -4.94 -0.36
CA GLY A 91 24.38 -4.70 1.09
C GLY A 91 23.80 -3.36 1.53
N VAL A 92 23.23 -2.57 0.63
CA VAL A 92 22.68 -1.24 0.95
C VAL A 92 21.48 -1.31 1.90
N PHE A 93 20.67 -2.37 1.79
CA PHE A 93 19.55 -2.58 2.71
C PHE A 93 20.06 -2.71 4.16
N SER A 94 21.09 -3.48 4.40
CA SER A 94 21.68 -3.67 5.73
C SER A 94 22.19 -2.35 6.31
N LEU A 95 22.89 -1.56 5.50
CA LEU A 95 23.37 -0.22 5.92
C LEU A 95 22.22 0.74 6.26
N ALA A 96 21.18 0.74 5.43
CA ALA A 96 20.01 1.58 5.69
C ALA A 96 19.27 1.13 6.96
N ALA A 97 19.14 -0.19 7.18
CA ALA A 97 18.52 -0.74 8.38
C ALA A 97 19.32 -0.40 9.66
N GLU A 98 20.63 -0.50 9.62
CA GLU A 98 21.51 -0.12 10.73
C GLU A 98 21.36 1.36 11.11
N GLU A 99 21.29 2.24 10.12
CA GLU A 99 21.06 3.67 10.36
C GLU A 99 19.69 3.94 11.01
N VAL A 100 18.64 3.23 10.56
CA VAL A 100 17.30 3.34 11.16
C VAL A 100 17.32 2.85 12.61
N PHE A 101 17.98 1.73 12.90
CA PHE A 101 18.11 1.21 14.27
C PHE A 101 18.95 2.13 15.17
N ALA A 102 20.03 2.72 14.65
CA ALA A 102 20.83 3.70 15.38
C ALA A 102 19.97 4.91 15.81
N ARG A 103 18.98 5.26 14.99
CA ARG A 103 18.00 6.32 15.30
C ARG A 103 16.79 5.82 16.10
N LYS A 104 16.83 4.60 16.65
CA LYS A 104 15.73 3.96 17.39
C LYS A 104 14.46 3.78 16.56
N GLY A 105 14.60 3.67 15.25
CA GLY A 105 13.50 3.39 14.33
C GLY A 105 13.20 1.89 14.18
N VAL A 106 12.17 1.58 13.40
CA VAL A 106 11.74 0.21 13.11
C VAL A 106 11.84 -0.02 11.61
N VAL A 107 12.36 -1.19 11.21
CA VAL A 107 12.41 -1.63 9.82
C VAL A 107 11.38 -2.73 9.63
N ALA A 108 10.45 -2.55 8.67
CA ALA A 108 9.49 -3.56 8.26
C ALA A 108 9.75 -3.93 6.79
N VAL A 109 9.73 -5.21 6.49
CA VAL A 109 9.96 -5.72 5.14
C VAL A 109 8.74 -6.49 4.68
N SER A 110 8.25 -6.17 3.48
CA SER A 110 7.18 -6.92 2.82
C SER A 110 7.76 -7.71 1.65
N TYR A 111 7.45 -8.98 1.58
CA TYR A 111 7.88 -9.88 0.50
C TYR A 111 6.69 -10.25 -0.38
N THR A 112 6.91 -10.31 -1.69
CA THR A 112 5.93 -10.80 -2.66
C THR A 112 5.83 -12.34 -2.66
N HIS A 113 6.87 -13.01 -2.17
CA HIS A 113 6.89 -14.45 -2.02
C HIS A 113 7.34 -14.82 -0.62
N LEU A 114 6.45 -15.45 0.14
CA LEU A 114 6.78 -16.10 1.38
C LEU A 114 7.09 -17.56 1.06
N THR A 115 8.35 -17.90 0.84
CA THR A 115 8.78 -19.30 0.90
C THR A 115 8.99 -19.63 2.37
N LEU A 116 7.99 -20.27 2.99
CA LEU A 116 8.17 -20.92 4.27
C LEU A 116 9.03 -22.18 4.04
N PRO A 117 10.01 -22.46 4.90
CA PRO A 117 10.75 -23.71 4.87
C PRO A 117 9.85 -24.91 5.15
#